data_351d9e56a29e0086ea243161e1455c63
#
_entry.id   351d9e56a29e0086ea243161e1455c63
#
_cell.length_a   1.000
_cell.length_b   1.000
_cell.length_c   1.000
_cell.angle_alpha   90.00
_cell.angle_beta   90.00
_cell.angle_gamma   90.00
#
_symmetry.space_group_name_H-M   'P 1'
#
loop_
_entity.id
_entity.type
_entity.pdbx_description
1 polymer ?
#
loop_
_entity_poly.entity_id
_entity_poly.type
_entity_poly.pdbx_seq_one_letter_code
_entity_poly.pdbx_strand_id
1 'polypeptide(L)'
;MTTSEATRQQIRASDPDTSTWLSANAGSGKTKVLTDRVARLLLNGTLPERILCLTYTKAAANEMQNRLFSRLGSWSMMSDTELRENLLLLGLSDSNINEKYLSNSRRLFAQAVETPGGLKIQTIHSFCSSMLRRFSLEARVSPSFTEMDGRVGKKIRFEVLENIAERNADMFDKFTTHFSGTEIDSILLEIIKHKETLGKYMGSEEIKKILNIPVNIKNKIDTVKLTFPEKNEELRELTSFIKLTIKVLGKQSQAMQALATKLSNLNLVKPG
;
A
#
# COMPACT_ATOMS: atom_id res chain seq x y z
N MET A 1 -36.24 15.68 14.69
CA MET A 1 -35.58 15.51 13.37
C MET A 1 -35.29 14.04 13.15
N THR A 2 -35.83 13.42 12.12
CA THR A 2 -35.55 12.01 11.79
C THR A 2 -34.11 11.89 11.28
N THR A 3 -33.25 11.30 12.07
CA THR A 3 -31.86 11.01 11.67
C THR A 3 -31.85 10.11 10.45
N SER A 4 -31.12 10.48 9.39
CA SER A 4 -31.06 9.68 8.16
C SER A 4 -30.50 8.28 8.46
N GLU A 5 -30.88 7.29 7.65
CA GLU A 5 -30.37 5.91 7.81
C GLU A 5 -28.83 5.87 7.74
N ALA A 6 -28.24 6.66 6.83
CA ALA A 6 -26.79 6.78 6.72
C ALA A 6 -26.13 7.31 8.01
N THR A 7 -26.76 8.28 8.67
CA THR A 7 -26.28 8.82 9.96
C THR A 7 -26.37 7.78 11.06
N ARG A 8 -27.44 7.00 11.12
CA ARG A 8 -27.58 5.92 12.10
C ARG A 8 -26.52 4.84 11.92
N GLN A 9 -26.22 4.47 10.68
CA GLN A 9 -25.15 3.53 10.39
C GLN A 9 -23.77 4.08 10.77
N GLN A 10 -23.49 5.36 10.54
CA GLN A 10 -22.24 6.01 10.96
C GLN A 10 -22.10 6.03 12.48
N ILE A 11 -23.16 6.36 13.23
CA ILE A 11 -23.18 6.32 14.70
C ILE A 11 -22.90 4.91 15.21
N ARG A 12 -23.55 3.89 14.63
CA ARG A 12 -23.32 2.49 14.99
C ARG A 12 -21.89 2.05 14.68
N ALA A 13 -21.35 2.44 13.52
CA ALA A 13 -19.99 2.11 13.12
C ALA A 13 -18.92 2.80 14.00
N SER A 14 -19.24 3.96 14.59
CA SER A 14 -18.35 4.67 15.52
C SER A 14 -18.44 4.18 16.96
N ASP A 15 -19.26 3.17 17.28
CA ASP A 15 -19.42 2.63 18.61
C ASP A 15 -18.11 2.02 19.14
N PRO A 16 -17.53 2.53 20.24
CA PRO A 16 -16.26 2.04 20.79
C PRO A 16 -16.35 0.63 21.38
N ASP A 17 -17.52 0.18 21.81
CA ASP A 17 -17.71 -1.11 22.45
C ASP A 17 -17.79 -2.29 21.49
N THR A 18 -17.82 -2.00 20.16
CA THR A 18 -17.90 -3.01 19.11
C THR A 18 -16.71 -2.95 18.16
N SER A 19 -16.26 -4.11 17.68
CA SER A 19 -15.32 -4.15 16.54
C SER A 19 -16.09 -3.93 15.25
N THR A 20 -15.65 -2.98 14.43
CA THR A 20 -16.36 -2.58 13.23
C THR A 20 -15.46 -2.69 12.00
N TRP A 21 -15.94 -3.35 10.95
CA TRP A 21 -15.38 -3.29 9.62
C TRP A 21 -16.21 -2.32 8.76
N LEU A 22 -15.60 -1.23 8.32
CA LEU A 22 -16.26 -0.21 7.52
C LEU A 22 -15.75 -0.25 6.07
N SER A 23 -16.59 -0.74 5.17
CA SER A 23 -16.35 -0.69 3.72
C SER A 23 -17.20 0.40 3.10
N ALA A 24 -16.60 1.33 2.39
CA ALA A 24 -17.31 2.46 1.80
C ALA A 24 -16.46 3.15 0.71
N ASN A 25 -17.12 3.75 -0.28
CA ASN A 25 -16.46 4.47 -1.36
C ASN A 25 -15.75 5.74 -0.87
N ALA A 26 -14.91 6.35 -1.72
CA ALA A 26 -14.30 7.64 -1.43
C ALA A 26 -15.39 8.71 -1.17
N GLY A 27 -15.16 9.57 -0.17
CA GLY A 27 -16.13 10.63 0.19
C GLY A 27 -17.31 10.18 1.08
N SER A 28 -17.46 8.91 1.39
CA SER A 28 -18.59 8.35 2.18
C SER A 28 -18.54 8.62 3.69
N GLY A 29 -17.54 9.38 4.18
CA GLY A 29 -17.45 9.75 5.59
C GLY A 29 -16.64 8.77 6.45
N LYS A 30 -15.81 7.88 5.88
CA LYS A 30 -14.94 6.96 6.64
C LYS A 30 -14.10 7.69 7.70
N THR A 31 -13.42 8.76 7.32
CA THR A 31 -12.60 9.56 8.24
C THR A 31 -13.46 10.17 9.35
N LYS A 32 -14.70 10.60 9.04
CA LYS A 32 -15.64 11.10 10.04
C LYS A 32 -15.97 10.01 11.08
N VAL A 33 -16.33 8.81 10.63
CA VAL A 33 -16.64 7.68 11.53
C VAL A 33 -15.45 7.34 12.44
N LEU A 34 -14.23 7.31 11.90
CA LEU A 34 -13.01 7.08 12.70
C LEU A 34 -12.78 8.20 13.72
N THR A 35 -12.95 9.47 13.32
CA THR A 35 -12.81 10.61 14.24
C THR A 35 -13.89 10.59 15.31
N ASP A 36 -15.14 10.24 14.95
CA ASP A 36 -16.25 10.07 15.89
C ASP A 36 -15.95 8.95 16.90
N ARG A 37 -15.41 7.83 16.45
CA ARG A 37 -15.01 6.72 17.31
C ARG A 37 -13.93 7.13 18.32
N VAL A 38 -12.88 7.82 17.87
CA VAL A 38 -11.81 8.31 18.76
C VAL A 38 -12.39 9.29 19.79
N ALA A 39 -13.24 10.21 19.37
CA ALA A 39 -13.89 11.15 20.26
C ALA A 39 -14.75 10.42 21.34
N ARG A 40 -15.50 9.39 20.95
CA ARG A 40 -16.28 8.57 21.89
C ARG A 40 -15.40 7.76 22.84
N LEU A 41 -14.27 7.21 22.37
CA LEU A 41 -13.28 6.56 23.26
C LEU A 41 -12.75 7.53 24.33
N LEU A 42 -12.38 8.74 23.93
CA LEU A 42 -11.92 9.77 24.87
C LEU A 42 -13.02 10.17 25.85
N LEU A 43 -14.26 10.35 25.39
CA LEU A 43 -15.43 10.63 26.23
C LEU A 43 -15.70 9.52 27.26
N ASN A 44 -15.47 8.26 26.87
CA ASN A 44 -15.57 7.10 27.76
C ASN A 44 -14.39 6.97 28.73
N GLY A 45 -13.46 7.95 28.74
CA GLY A 45 -12.32 7.98 29.66
C GLY A 45 -11.11 7.16 29.21
N THR A 46 -11.08 6.70 27.94
CA THR A 46 -9.87 6.06 27.40
C THR A 46 -8.77 7.10 27.28
N LEU A 47 -7.61 6.82 27.86
CA LEU A 47 -6.47 7.73 27.83
C LEU A 47 -5.94 7.86 26.38
N PRO A 48 -5.57 9.09 25.95
CA PRO A 48 -5.10 9.34 24.59
C PRO A 48 -3.93 8.46 24.16
N GLU A 49 -2.99 8.15 25.06
CA GLU A 49 -1.85 7.27 24.79
C GLU A 49 -2.22 5.81 24.51
N ARG A 50 -3.44 5.38 24.86
CA ARG A 50 -3.96 4.03 24.60
C ARG A 50 -4.71 3.90 23.29
N ILE A 51 -4.89 5.00 22.57
CA ILE A 51 -5.58 5.04 21.28
C ILE A 51 -4.53 5.09 20.17
N LEU A 52 -4.52 4.08 19.30
CA LEU A 52 -3.64 4.01 18.13
C LEU A 52 -4.46 4.08 16.85
N CYS A 53 -4.20 5.08 16.01
CA CYS A 53 -4.78 5.23 14.69
C CYS A 53 -3.68 5.12 13.63
N LEU A 54 -3.84 4.18 12.70
CA LEU A 54 -2.87 3.93 11.64
C LEU A 54 -3.43 4.30 10.28
N THR A 55 -2.61 4.95 9.47
CA THR A 55 -2.92 5.31 8.09
C THR A 55 -1.74 5.01 7.16
N TYR A 56 -1.97 5.10 5.84
CA TYR A 56 -0.90 4.92 4.86
C TYR A 56 -0.10 6.20 4.60
N THR A 57 -0.72 7.38 4.69
CA THR A 57 -0.09 8.64 4.32
C THR A 57 0.00 9.62 5.49
N LYS A 58 1.07 10.41 5.54
CA LYS A 58 1.23 11.49 6.52
C LYS A 58 0.10 12.52 6.40
N ALA A 59 -0.35 12.80 5.17
CA ALA A 59 -1.45 13.74 4.94
C ALA A 59 -2.76 13.26 5.61
N ALA A 60 -3.10 11.98 5.48
CA ALA A 60 -4.30 11.42 6.12
C ALA A 60 -4.18 11.41 7.66
N ALA A 61 -2.99 11.14 8.20
CA ALA A 61 -2.75 11.22 9.64
C ALA A 61 -2.97 12.65 10.16
N ASN A 62 -2.38 13.64 9.50
CA ASN A 62 -2.52 15.06 9.85
C ASN A 62 -3.97 15.53 9.70
N GLU A 63 -4.66 15.14 8.64
CA GLU A 63 -6.07 15.48 8.43
C GLU A 63 -6.94 14.95 9.58
N MET A 64 -6.76 13.67 9.93
CA MET A 64 -7.51 13.06 11.04
C MET A 64 -7.22 13.75 12.36
N GLN A 65 -5.95 14.04 12.64
CA GLN A 65 -5.52 14.75 13.84
C GLN A 65 -6.13 16.17 13.91
N ASN A 66 -6.07 16.93 12.83
CA ASN A 66 -6.64 18.27 12.74
C ASN A 66 -8.16 18.25 12.95
N ARG A 67 -8.87 17.31 12.34
CA ARG A 67 -10.32 17.15 12.52
C ARG A 67 -10.68 16.83 13.97
N LEU A 68 -9.91 15.95 14.62
CA LEU A 68 -10.14 15.62 16.02
C LEU A 68 -9.87 16.82 16.93
N PHE A 69 -8.74 17.50 16.77
CA PHE A 69 -8.41 18.71 17.56
C PHE A 69 -9.41 19.85 17.34
N SER A 70 -9.83 20.10 16.10
CA SER A 70 -10.88 21.10 15.81
C SER A 70 -12.17 20.79 16.54
N ARG A 71 -12.58 19.51 16.58
CA ARG A 71 -13.79 19.09 17.30
C ARG A 71 -13.64 19.27 18.81
N LEU A 72 -12.55 18.74 19.39
CA LEU A 72 -12.32 18.85 20.85
C LEU A 72 -12.15 20.31 21.28
N GLY A 73 -11.50 21.12 20.45
CA GLY A 73 -11.37 22.56 20.67
C GLY A 73 -12.72 23.29 20.60
N SER A 74 -13.58 22.95 19.65
CA SER A 74 -14.92 23.54 19.59
C SER A 74 -15.75 23.19 20.83
N TRP A 75 -15.64 21.94 21.33
CA TRP A 75 -16.36 21.55 22.55
C TRP A 75 -15.93 22.32 23.78
N SER A 76 -14.67 22.77 23.86
CA SER A 76 -14.20 23.61 24.99
C SER A 76 -14.83 25.01 25.03
N MET A 77 -15.34 25.49 23.88
CA MET A 77 -15.89 26.83 23.72
C MET A 77 -17.43 26.86 23.64
N MET A 78 -18.09 25.71 23.44
CA MET A 78 -19.55 25.64 23.32
C MET A 78 -20.27 25.86 24.63
N SER A 79 -21.47 26.45 24.55
CA SER A 79 -22.43 26.47 25.65
C SER A 79 -22.89 25.05 26.03
N ASP A 80 -23.49 24.87 27.19
CA ASP A 80 -24.00 23.56 27.65
C ASP A 80 -25.03 22.97 26.69
N THR A 81 -25.92 23.80 26.16
CA THR A 81 -26.97 23.39 25.21
C THR A 81 -26.37 22.93 23.90
N GLU A 82 -25.46 23.70 23.30
CA GLU A 82 -24.80 23.36 22.04
C GLU A 82 -23.92 22.10 22.19
N LEU A 83 -23.19 21.98 23.30
CA LEU A 83 -22.37 20.80 23.55
C LEU A 83 -23.22 19.55 23.71
N ARG A 84 -24.33 19.62 24.45
CA ARG A 84 -25.28 18.53 24.62
C ARG A 84 -25.82 18.06 23.26
N GLU A 85 -26.25 19.00 22.42
CA GLU A 85 -26.73 18.66 21.06
C GLU A 85 -25.64 17.97 20.23
N ASN A 86 -24.40 18.45 20.27
CA ASN A 86 -23.27 17.83 19.57
C ASN A 86 -22.98 16.40 20.06
N LEU A 87 -23.07 16.17 21.37
CA LEU A 87 -22.88 14.85 21.96
C LEU A 87 -24.02 13.88 21.59
N LEU A 88 -25.26 14.35 21.52
CA LEU A 88 -26.39 13.58 21.04
C LEU A 88 -26.22 13.19 19.55
N LEU A 89 -25.76 14.12 18.71
CA LEU A 89 -25.45 13.83 17.31
C LEU A 89 -24.31 12.82 17.14
N LEU A 90 -23.41 12.73 18.09
CA LEU A 90 -22.36 11.71 18.13
C LEU A 90 -22.89 10.32 18.52
N GLY A 91 -24.16 10.23 18.95
CA GLY A 91 -24.83 8.98 19.31
C GLY A 91 -24.77 8.63 20.78
N LEU A 92 -24.50 9.60 21.67
CA LEU A 92 -24.62 9.39 23.10
C LEU A 92 -26.09 9.47 23.55
N SER A 93 -26.42 8.75 24.61
CA SER A 93 -27.75 8.84 25.23
C SER A 93 -27.86 10.08 26.09
N ASP A 94 -29.00 10.78 25.99
CA ASP A 94 -29.27 11.98 26.79
C ASP A 94 -29.19 11.71 28.30
N SER A 95 -29.57 10.53 28.75
CA SER A 95 -29.47 10.10 30.15
C SER A 95 -28.05 10.10 30.71
N ASN A 96 -27.04 9.98 29.86
CA ASN A 96 -25.63 9.93 30.25
C ASN A 96 -24.98 11.32 30.28
N ILE A 97 -25.63 12.33 29.68
CA ILE A 97 -25.07 13.67 29.56
C ILE A 97 -25.49 14.55 30.76
N ASN A 98 -24.74 14.49 31.82
CA ASN A 98 -24.90 15.35 33.00
C ASN A 98 -23.85 16.46 33.03
N GLU A 99 -23.93 17.40 33.99
CA GLU A 99 -22.97 18.52 34.11
C GLU A 99 -21.51 18.06 34.21
N LYS A 100 -21.27 16.99 34.98
CA LYS A 100 -19.92 16.40 35.09
C LYS A 100 -19.43 15.88 33.74
N TYR A 101 -20.30 15.30 32.95
CA TYR A 101 -19.94 14.79 31.60
C TYR A 101 -19.62 15.94 30.65
N LEU A 102 -20.42 17.02 30.66
CA LEU A 102 -20.15 18.25 29.89
C LEU A 102 -18.81 18.90 30.30
N SER A 103 -18.56 19.02 31.59
CA SER A 103 -17.27 19.52 32.10
C SER A 103 -16.09 18.68 31.65
N ASN A 104 -16.19 17.36 31.75
CA ASN A 104 -15.16 16.45 31.27
C ASN A 104 -14.94 16.55 29.75
N SER A 105 -16.02 16.67 28.98
CA SER A 105 -15.94 16.81 27.51
C SER A 105 -15.14 18.04 27.08
N ARG A 106 -15.30 19.18 27.81
CA ARG A 106 -14.52 20.40 27.56
C ARG A 106 -13.04 20.25 27.86
N ARG A 107 -12.68 19.39 28.82
CA ARG A 107 -11.28 19.14 29.22
C ARG A 107 -10.53 18.22 28.25
N LEU A 108 -11.22 17.49 27.38
CA LEU A 108 -10.59 16.53 26.48
C LEU A 108 -9.57 17.16 25.53
N PHE A 109 -9.80 18.41 25.11
CA PHE A 109 -8.83 19.12 24.27
C PHE A 109 -7.49 19.30 25.00
N ALA A 110 -7.54 19.83 26.22
CA ALA A 110 -6.34 20.01 27.04
C ALA A 110 -5.64 18.65 27.29
N GLN A 111 -6.40 17.62 27.68
CA GLN A 111 -5.86 16.28 27.91
C GLN A 111 -5.17 15.71 26.64
N ALA A 112 -5.76 15.89 25.45
CA ALA A 112 -5.19 15.41 24.20
C ALA A 112 -3.89 16.17 23.84
N VAL A 113 -3.82 17.48 24.11
CA VAL A 113 -2.63 18.31 23.85
C VAL A 113 -1.51 18.03 24.85
N GLU A 114 -1.85 17.85 26.13
CA GLU A 114 -0.89 17.62 27.22
C GLU A 114 -0.37 16.18 27.25
N THR A 115 -0.95 15.27 26.47
CA THR A 115 -0.53 13.86 26.42
C THR A 115 0.93 13.73 25.98
N PRO A 116 1.81 13.10 26.76
CA PRO A 116 3.20 12.90 26.40
C PRO A 116 3.32 12.10 25.09
N GLY A 117 3.99 12.67 24.10
CA GLY A 117 4.10 12.10 22.75
C GLY A 117 2.86 12.28 21.89
N GLY A 118 1.84 13.01 22.34
CA GLY A 118 0.63 13.33 21.60
C GLY A 118 -0.28 12.15 21.31
N LEU A 119 -1.35 12.41 20.57
CA LEU A 119 -2.22 11.36 20.04
C LEU A 119 -1.46 10.50 19.03
N LYS A 120 -1.54 9.18 19.18
CA LYS A 120 -0.85 8.23 18.29
C LYS A 120 -1.64 8.02 16.97
N ILE A 121 -1.84 9.13 16.25
CA ILE A 121 -2.40 9.14 14.90
C ILE A 121 -1.23 9.26 13.93
N GLN A 122 -0.84 8.17 13.28
CA GLN A 122 0.43 8.09 12.55
C GLN A 122 0.37 7.12 11.38
N THR A 123 1.38 7.15 10.53
CA THR A 123 1.50 6.16 9.46
C THR A 123 1.96 4.81 9.99
N ILE A 124 1.64 3.74 9.26
CA ILE A 124 2.14 2.39 9.57
C ILE A 124 3.67 2.39 9.67
N HIS A 125 4.37 3.07 8.75
CA HIS A 125 5.83 3.19 8.78
C HIS A 125 6.34 3.88 10.04
N SER A 126 5.74 5.01 10.43
CA SER A 126 6.11 5.72 11.67
C SER A 126 5.89 4.85 12.91
N PHE A 127 4.81 4.06 12.92
CA PHE A 127 4.56 3.10 13.99
C PHE A 127 5.64 2.02 14.03
N CYS A 128 5.96 1.39 12.89
CA CYS A 128 7.03 0.39 12.81
C CYS A 128 8.37 0.96 13.27
N SER A 129 8.72 2.17 12.84
CA SER A 129 9.96 2.84 13.25
C SER A 129 9.99 3.10 14.75
N SER A 130 8.87 3.52 15.36
CA SER A 130 8.78 3.72 16.81
C SER A 130 8.93 2.40 17.59
N MET A 131 8.36 1.31 17.08
CA MET A 131 8.52 -0.02 17.65
C MET A 131 9.97 -0.51 17.56
N LEU A 132 10.62 -0.36 16.41
CA LEU A 132 12.03 -0.74 16.22
C LEU A 132 12.97 0.05 17.15
N ARG A 133 12.69 1.34 17.39
CA ARG A 133 13.48 2.13 18.35
C ARG A 133 13.27 1.65 19.79
N ARG A 134 12.05 1.28 20.14
CA ARG A 134 11.73 0.79 21.48
C ARG A 134 12.34 -0.59 21.77
N PHE A 135 12.41 -1.44 20.75
CA PHE A 135 12.93 -2.80 20.83
C PHE A 135 14.19 -2.97 19.94
N SER A 136 15.07 -1.97 20.00
CA SER A 136 16.25 -1.91 19.13
C SER A 136 17.24 -3.05 19.36
N LEU A 137 17.37 -3.52 20.59
CA LEU A 137 18.26 -4.63 20.94
C LEU A 137 17.74 -5.95 20.36
N GLU A 138 16.45 -6.23 20.54
CA GLU A 138 15.79 -7.43 20.01
C GLU A 138 15.79 -7.44 18.49
N ALA A 139 15.58 -6.28 17.89
CA ALA A 139 15.61 -6.11 16.44
C ALA A 139 17.03 -6.06 15.85
N ARG A 140 18.08 -5.98 16.69
CA ARG A 140 19.49 -5.82 16.29
C ARG A 140 19.72 -4.63 15.37
N VAL A 141 19.03 -3.50 15.63
CA VAL A 141 19.21 -2.25 14.91
C VAL A 141 19.73 -1.16 15.84
N SER A 142 20.45 -0.18 15.31
CA SER A 142 20.88 0.96 16.11
C SER A 142 19.65 1.74 16.59
N PRO A 143 19.56 2.18 17.86
CA PRO A 143 18.46 3.06 18.32
C PRO A 143 18.38 4.38 17.55
N SER A 144 19.49 4.83 17.00
CA SER A 144 19.60 6.06 16.20
C SER A 144 19.43 5.83 14.70
N PHE A 145 18.88 4.68 14.27
CA PHE A 145 18.65 4.44 12.85
C PHE A 145 17.73 5.50 12.23
N THR A 146 17.99 5.81 10.98
CA THR A 146 17.15 6.67 10.15
C THR A 146 16.54 5.85 9.02
N GLU A 147 15.29 6.17 8.66
CA GLU A 147 14.65 5.56 7.50
C GLU A 147 15.38 6.02 6.24
N MET A 148 15.68 5.06 5.39
CA MET A 148 16.32 5.31 4.11
C MET A 148 15.28 5.78 3.09
N ASP A 149 15.46 6.96 2.54
CA ASP A 149 14.63 7.44 1.45
C ASP A 149 14.96 6.74 0.11
N GLY A 150 14.06 6.89 -0.88
CA GLY A 150 14.24 6.24 -2.17
C GLY A 150 15.48 6.68 -2.94
N ARG A 151 15.98 7.92 -2.70
CA ARG A 151 17.19 8.45 -3.36
C ARG A 151 18.45 7.81 -2.79
N VAL A 152 18.54 7.75 -1.46
CA VAL A 152 19.65 7.09 -0.76
C VAL A 152 19.66 5.61 -1.12
N GLY A 153 18.50 4.95 -1.14
CA GLY A 153 18.37 3.56 -1.55
C GLY A 153 18.85 3.32 -2.99
N LYS A 154 18.51 4.21 -3.91
CA LYS A 154 18.99 4.15 -5.29
C LYS A 154 20.52 4.28 -5.36
N LYS A 155 21.09 5.26 -4.65
CA LYS A 155 22.55 5.46 -4.60
C LYS A 155 23.27 4.21 -4.11
N ILE A 156 22.84 3.64 -3.00
CA ILE A 156 23.42 2.41 -2.44
C ILE A 156 23.34 1.24 -3.44
N ARG A 157 22.20 1.07 -4.13
CA ARG A 157 22.07 0.01 -5.15
C ARG A 157 23.10 0.17 -6.28
N PHE A 158 23.31 1.40 -6.73
CA PHE A 158 24.34 1.66 -7.75
C PHE A 158 25.76 1.41 -7.24
N GLU A 159 26.09 1.84 -6.03
CA GLU A 159 27.40 1.57 -5.42
C GLU A 159 27.66 0.06 -5.26
N VAL A 160 26.63 -0.71 -4.88
CA VAL A 160 26.73 -2.18 -4.82
C VAL A 160 26.92 -2.77 -6.22
N LEU A 161 26.20 -2.26 -7.22
CA LEU A 161 26.32 -2.73 -8.60
C LEU A 161 27.72 -2.46 -9.17
N GLU A 162 28.30 -1.29 -8.94
CA GLU A 162 29.67 -0.94 -9.32
C GLU A 162 30.68 -1.89 -8.66
N ASN A 163 30.55 -2.15 -7.36
CA ASN A 163 31.38 -3.13 -6.66
C ASN A 163 31.27 -4.55 -7.23
N ILE A 164 30.09 -4.95 -7.69
CA ILE A 164 29.88 -6.26 -8.35
C ILE A 164 30.56 -6.25 -9.73
N ALA A 165 30.42 -5.17 -10.49
CA ALA A 165 31.06 -5.03 -11.80
C ALA A 165 32.59 -5.13 -11.71
N GLU A 166 33.19 -4.48 -10.71
CA GLU A 166 34.65 -4.54 -10.49
C GLU A 166 35.13 -5.93 -10.10
N ARG A 167 34.36 -6.65 -9.24
CA ARG A 167 34.77 -7.97 -8.72
C ARG A 167 34.45 -9.14 -9.65
N ASN A 168 33.45 -9.01 -10.50
CA ASN A 168 32.91 -10.08 -11.34
C ASN A 168 32.56 -9.54 -12.73
N ALA A 169 33.52 -8.97 -13.44
CA ALA A 169 33.35 -8.33 -14.75
C ALA A 169 32.64 -9.23 -15.75
N ASP A 170 33.03 -10.50 -15.89
CA ASP A 170 32.43 -11.45 -16.83
C ASP A 170 30.94 -11.69 -16.57
N MET A 171 30.54 -11.73 -15.30
CA MET A 171 29.14 -11.89 -14.91
C MET A 171 28.35 -10.62 -15.17
N PHE A 172 28.96 -9.47 -14.88
CA PHE A 172 28.36 -8.17 -15.11
C PHE A 172 28.14 -7.91 -16.61
N ASP A 173 29.10 -8.24 -17.47
CA ASP A 173 29.00 -8.12 -18.92
C ASP A 173 27.85 -8.98 -19.48
N LYS A 174 27.70 -10.21 -19.00
CA LYS A 174 26.55 -11.05 -19.36
C LYS A 174 25.23 -10.45 -18.93
N PHE A 175 25.17 -9.84 -17.76
CA PHE A 175 23.97 -9.17 -17.27
C PHE A 175 23.62 -7.95 -18.12
N THR A 176 24.58 -7.09 -18.43
CA THR A 176 24.37 -5.86 -19.20
C THR A 176 24.07 -6.13 -20.68
N THR A 177 24.38 -7.33 -21.20
CA THR A 177 23.96 -7.77 -22.54
C THR A 177 22.45 -7.87 -22.66
N HIS A 178 21.77 -8.14 -21.56
CA HIS A 178 20.31 -8.34 -21.53
C HIS A 178 19.55 -7.13 -20.99
N PHE A 179 20.18 -6.33 -20.15
CA PHE A 179 19.53 -5.21 -19.45
C PHE A 179 20.39 -3.96 -19.51
N SER A 180 19.78 -2.81 -19.75
CA SER A 180 20.48 -1.54 -19.90
C SER A 180 19.76 -0.37 -19.21
N GLY A 181 20.50 0.65 -18.82
CA GLY A 181 19.98 1.92 -18.36
C GLY A 181 19.03 1.81 -17.15
N THR A 182 17.83 2.37 -17.30
CA THR A 182 16.83 2.43 -16.22
C THR A 182 16.22 1.07 -15.85
N GLU A 183 16.33 0.07 -16.74
CA GLU A 183 15.83 -1.29 -16.50
C GLU A 183 16.60 -1.97 -15.36
N ILE A 184 17.88 -1.70 -15.24
CA ILE A 184 18.75 -2.27 -14.19
C ILE A 184 18.21 -1.95 -12.79
N ASP A 185 17.87 -0.68 -12.52
CA ASP A 185 17.35 -0.28 -11.20
C ASP A 185 16.01 -0.98 -10.88
N SER A 186 15.14 -1.13 -11.88
CA SER A 186 13.86 -1.83 -11.74
C SER A 186 14.05 -3.30 -11.40
N ILE A 187 14.99 -3.97 -12.06
CA ILE A 187 15.32 -5.38 -11.82
C ILE A 187 15.94 -5.56 -10.43
N LEU A 188 16.86 -4.67 -10.03
CA LEU A 188 17.46 -4.73 -8.70
C LEU A 188 16.39 -4.56 -7.60
N LEU A 189 15.44 -3.65 -7.79
CA LEU A 189 14.32 -3.50 -6.86
C LEU A 189 13.47 -4.77 -6.77
N GLU A 190 13.21 -5.43 -7.89
CA GLU A 190 12.43 -6.66 -7.90
C GLU A 190 13.20 -7.82 -7.24
N ILE A 191 14.51 -7.93 -7.49
CA ILE A 191 15.38 -8.90 -6.81
C ILE A 191 15.36 -8.69 -5.29
N ILE A 192 15.48 -7.44 -4.83
CA ILE A 192 15.45 -7.10 -3.40
C ILE A 192 14.11 -7.47 -2.77
N LYS A 193 13.01 -7.23 -3.46
CA LYS A 193 11.66 -7.60 -3.02
C LYS A 193 11.53 -9.11 -2.76
N HIS A 194 12.15 -9.92 -3.61
CA HIS A 194 12.08 -11.37 -3.58
C HIS A 194 13.34 -12.03 -2.99
N LYS A 195 14.17 -11.28 -2.26
CA LYS A 195 15.45 -11.74 -1.72
C LYS A 195 15.36 -13.04 -0.92
N GLU A 196 14.29 -13.25 -0.17
CA GLU A 196 14.12 -14.47 0.65
C GLU A 196 13.87 -15.71 -0.21
N THR A 197 13.18 -15.53 -1.33
CA THR A 197 12.94 -16.62 -2.29
C THR A 197 14.17 -16.86 -3.14
N LEU A 198 14.83 -15.79 -3.63
CA LEU A 198 16.03 -15.86 -4.46
C LEU A 198 17.30 -16.17 -3.68
N GLY A 199 17.33 -15.94 -2.37
CA GLY A 199 18.47 -16.22 -1.49
C GLY A 199 18.70 -17.72 -1.26
N LYS A 200 17.71 -18.55 -1.54
CA LYS A 200 17.90 -20.00 -1.68
C LYS A 200 18.45 -20.24 -3.07
N TYR A 201 19.70 -20.71 -3.16
CA TYR A 201 20.31 -21.06 -4.45
C TYR A 201 19.38 -22.03 -5.19
N MET A 202 18.75 -21.54 -6.23
CA MET A 202 17.97 -22.39 -7.13
C MET A 202 18.80 -22.67 -8.38
N GLY A 203 19.12 -23.93 -8.60
CA GLY A 203 19.74 -24.36 -9.85
C GLY A 203 18.81 -24.13 -11.04
N SER A 204 19.40 -24.04 -12.24
CA SER A 204 18.64 -23.88 -13.50
C SER A 204 17.47 -24.86 -13.65
N GLU A 205 17.63 -26.09 -13.15
CA GLU A 205 16.60 -27.13 -13.20
C GLU A 205 15.42 -26.86 -12.27
N GLU A 206 15.67 -26.29 -11.09
CA GLU A 206 14.60 -25.89 -10.16
C GLU A 206 13.81 -24.70 -10.68
N ILE A 207 14.50 -23.72 -11.29
CA ILE A 207 13.85 -22.59 -11.96
C ILE A 207 12.94 -23.09 -13.08
N LYS A 208 13.42 -24.01 -13.92
CA LYS A 208 12.61 -24.62 -14.97
C LYS A 208 11.37 -25.31 -14.43
N LYS A 209 11.49 -26.05 -13.32
CA LYS A 209 10.35 -26.70 -12.65
C LYS A 209 9.31 -25.68 -12.15
N ILE A 210 9.76 -24.60 -11.49
CA ILE A 210 8.86 -23.56 -10.99
C ILE A 210 8.12 -22.87 -12.13
N LEU A 211 8.82 -22.60 -13.23
CA LEU A 211 8.24 -21.98 -14.43
C LEU A 211 7.49 -22.97 -15.32
N ASN A 212 7.39 -24.22 -14.91
CA ASN A 212 6.76 -25.30 -15.69
C ASN A 212 7.39 -25.47 -17.09
N ILE A 213 8.69 -25.19 -17.21
CA ILE A 213 9.45 -25.29 -18.45
C ILE A 213 10.02 -26.72 -18.55
N PRO A 214 9.68 -27.49 -19.56
CA PRO A 214 10.23 -28.85 -19.75
C PRO A 214 11.75 -28.84 -19.85
N VAL A 215 12.38 -29.78 -19.18
CA VAL A 215 13.86 -29.89 -19.07
C VAL A 215 14.56 -30.05 -20.43
N ASN A 216 13.85 -30.55 -21.44
CA ASN A 216 14.40 -30.89 -22.78
C ASN A 216 14.20 -29.81 -23.83
N ILE A 217 13.93 -28.55 -23.44
CA ILE A 217 13.80 -27.49 -24.44
C ILE A 217 15.16 -27.13 -25.00
N LYS A 218 15.37 -27.45 -26.30
CA LYS A 218 16.63 -27.20 -27.02
C LYS A 218 16.71 -25.78 -27.60
N ASN A 219 15.58 -25.06 -27.76
CA ASN A 219 15.56 -23.74 -28.36
C ASN A 219 14.35 -22.89 -27.87
N LYS A 220 14.39 -21.59 -28.16
CA LYS A 220 13.31 -20.63 -27.79
C LYS A 220 11.96 -20.93 -28.43
N ILE A 221 11.97 -21.60 -29.60
CA ILE A 221 10.77 -21.95 -30.36
C ILE A 221 9.97 -23.03 -29.61
N ASP A 222 10.66 -24.03 -29.04
CA ASP A 222 10.00 -25.08 -28.27
C ASP A 222 9.35 -24.55 -27.02
N THR A 223 9.96 -23.54 -26.39
CA THR A 223 9.37 -22.83 -25.23
C THR A 223 8.06 -22.16 -25.61
N VAL A 224 8.03 -21.42 -26.72
CA VAL A 224 6.84 -20.71 -27.18
C VAL A 224 5.73 -21.72 -27.56
N LYS A 225 6.05 -22.81 -28.23
CA LYS A 225 5.07 -23.85 -28.59
C LYS A 225 4.44 -24.54 -27.39
N LEU A 226 5.21 -24.73 -26.30
CA LEU A 226 4.71 -25.31 -25.05
C LEU A 226 3.88 -24.35 -24.23
N THR A 227 4.25 -23.06 -24.21
CA THR A 227 3.50 -22.03 -23.52
C THR A 227 2.20 -21.67 -24.26
N PHE A 228 2.22 -21.76 -25.60
CA PHE A 228 1.09 -21.44 -26.48
C PHE A 228 0.82 -22.64 -27.42
N PRO A 229 0.08 -23.65 -26.97
CA PRO A 229 -0.26 -24.79 -27.82
C PRO A 229 -1.09 -24.36 -29.05
N GLU A 230 -0.90 -25.05 -30.17
CA GLU A 230 -1.48 -24.71 -31.50
C GLU A 230 -3.01 -24.50 -31.52
N LYS A 231 -3.73 -24.96 -30.52
CA LYS A 231 -5.18 -24.81 -30.37
C LYS A 231 -5.60 -23.64 -29.49
N ASN A 232 -4.66 -22.77 -29.08
CA ASN A 232 -5.00 -21.66 -28.19
C ASN A 232 -5.71 -20.54 -28.97
N GLU A 233 -7.01 -20.37 -28.72
CA GLU A 233 -7.86 -19.35 -29.31
C GLU A 233 -7.34 -17.92 -29.03
N GLU A 234 -6.82 -17.68 -27.83
CA GLU A 234 -6.26 -16.39 -27.44
C GLU A 234 -5.04 -15.98 -28.30
N LEU A 235 -4.21 -16.94 -28.69
CA LEU A 235 -3.08 -16.69 -29.58
C LEU A 235 -3.53 -16.35 -31.02
N ARG A 236 -4.61 -16.96 -31.48
CA ARG A 236 -5.24 -16.64 -32.78
C ARG A 236 -5.83 -15.24 -32.78
N GLU A 237 -6.53 -14.88 -31.71
CA GLU A 237 -7.09 -13.52 -31.51
C GLU A 237 -5.99 -12.46 -31.45
N LEU A 238 -4.92 -12.71 -30.66
CA LEU A 238 -3.76 -11.82 -30.58
C LEU A 238 -3.09 -11.64 -31.94
N THR A 239 -2.90 -12.72 -32.69
CA THR A 239 -2.30 -12.69 -34.05
C THR A 239 -3.19 -11.90 -35.02
N SER A 240 -4.50 -12.09 -34.95
CA SER A 240 -5.49 -11.37 -35.76
C SER A 240 -5.51 -9.88 -35.40
N PHE A 241 -5.47 -9.56 -34.13
CA PHE A 241 -5.38 -8.18 -33.62
C PHE A 241 -4.10 -7.48 -34.10
N ILE A 242 -2.94 -8.15 -34.02
CA ILE A 242 -1.66 -7.61 -34.51
C ILE A 242 -1.72 -7.34 -36.03
N LYS A 243 -2.27 -8.28 -36.81
CA LYS A 243 -2.45 -8.08 -38.26
C LYS A 243 -3.36 -6.93 -38.60
N LEU A 244 -4.47 -6.76 -37.85
CA LEU A 244 -5.40 -5.66 -38.03
C LEU A 244 -4.73 -4.32 -37.66
N THR A 245 -3.98 -4.27 -36.57
CA THR A 245 -3.25 -3.07 -36.11
C THR A 245 -2.20 -2.64 -37.14
N ILE A 246 -1.47 -3.58 -37.75
CA ILE A 246 -0.52 -3.28 -38.83
C ILE A 246 -1.23 -2.73 -40.08
N LYS A 247 -2.40 -3.27 -40.40
CA LYS A 247 -3.21 -2.80 -41.53
C LYS A 247 -3.74 -1.36 -41.31
N VAL A 248 -4.11 -1.01 -40.09
CA VAL A 248 -4.65 0.32 -39.71
C VAL A 248 -3.54 1.36 -39.56
N LEU A 249 -2.43 1.03 -38.91
CA LEU A 249 -1.32 1.95 -38.61
C LEU A 249 -0.31 2.11 -39.77
N GLY A 250 -0.44 1.32 -40.83
CA GLY A 250 0.47 1.38 -41.99
C GLY A 250 1.91 0.99 -41.63
N LYS A 251 2.86 1.37 -42.52
CA LYS A 251 4.27 0.96 -42.41
C LYS A 251 5.06 1.54 -41.22
N GLN A 252 4.46 2.31 -40.37
CA GLN A 252 5.16 3.06 -39.32
C GLN A 252 5.59 2.23 -38.09
N SER A 253 5.11 1.00 -37.91
CA SER A 253 5.50 0.16 -36.79
C SER A 253 6.38 -1.01 -37.18
N GLN A 254 7.69 -0.76 -37.34
CA GLN A 254 8.68 -1.82 -37.60
C GLN A 254 8.70 -2.91 -36.54
N ALA A 255 8.47 -2.55 -35.27
CA ALA A 255 8.42 -3.50 -34.15
C ALA A 255 7.23 -4.46 -34.27
N MET A 256 6.05 -3.97 -34.65
CA MET A 256 4.86 -4.81 -34.86
C MET A 256 4.99 -5.72 -36.08
N GLN A 257 5.62 -5.24 -37.17
CA GLN A 257 5.91 -6.07 -38.34
C GLN A 257 6.90 -7.19 -38.01
N ALA A 258 7.96 -6.87 -37.24
CA ALA A 258 8.92 -7.86 -36.77
C ALA A 258 8.28 -8.93 -35.88
N LEU A 259 7.35 -8.54 -35.01
CA LEU A 259 6.60 -9.42 -34.13
C LEU A 259 5.67 -10.33 -34.95
N ALA A 260 4.91 -9.77 -35.89
CA ALA A 260 4.03 -10.55 -36.77
C ALA A 260 4.80 -11.57 -37.63
N THR A 261 5.96 -11.18 -38.18
CA THR A 261 6.84 -12.08 -38.94
C THR A 261 7.38 -13.19 -38.04
N LYS A 262 7.80 -12.88 -36.81
CA LYS A 262 8.26 -13.91 -35.87
C LYS A 262 7.15 -14.88 -35.48
N LEU A 263 5.93 -14.40 -35.23
CA LEU A 263 4.77 -15.26 -34.93
C LEU A 263 4.36 -16.13 -36.11
N SER A 264 4.41 -15.63 -37.35
CA SER A 264 4.14 -16.40 -38.56
C SER A 264 5.19 -17.51 -38.80
N ASN A 265 6.46 -17.21 -38.51
CA ASN A 265 7.56 -18.17 -38.63
C ASN A 265 7.52 -19.29 -37.58
N LEU A 266 6.73 -19.15 -36.53
CA LEU A 266 6.51 -20.20 -35.53
C LEU A 266 5.54 -21.28 -36.00
N ASN A 267 4.95 -21.16 -37.19
CA ASN A 267 3.92 -22.06 -37.74
C ASN A 267 2.74 -22.31 -36.77
N LEU A 268 2.47 -21.36 -35.87
CA LEU A 268 1.39 -21.45 -34.90
C LEU A 268 0.02 -21.15 -35.52
N VAL A 269 0.01 -20.55 -36.72
CA VAL A 269 -1.20 -20.24 -37.49
C VAL A 269 -1.03 -20.78 -38.89
N LYS A 270 -1.69 -21.87 -39.21
CA LYS A 270 -1.88 -22.26 -40.61
C LYS A 270 -2.79 -21.24 -41.29
N PRO A 271 -2.45 -20.72 -42.46
CA PRO A 271 -3.39 -19.91 -43.21
C PRO A 271 -4.61 -20.80 -43.53
N GLY A 272 -5.78 -20.41 -43.00
CA GLY A 272 -7.06 -20.91 -43.44
C GLY A 272 -7.48 -20.19 -44.73
#